data_0387b879f37b081a4b13d30ae396c966
#
_entry.id   0387b879f37b081a4b13d30ae396c966
#
_cell.length_a   1.000
_cell.length_b   1.000
_cell.length_c   1.000
_cell.angle_alpha   90.00
_cell.angle_beta   90.00
_cell.angle_gamma   90.00
#
_symmetry.space_group_name_H-M   'P 1'
#
loop_
_entity.id
_entity.type
_entity.pdbx_description
1 polymer ?
#
loop_
_entity_poly.entity_id
_entity_poly.type
_entity_poly.pdbx_seq_one_letter_code
_entity_poly.pdbx_strand_id
1 'polypeptide(L)'
;LHLLSRRQRQMCIRDRSYRDTFVLLFLYADEHKLCLRGRINISIFNRENITGFLDWLESSRNVSASTRNQRLAALKSFCRYASSNTVEHLDIFQQVLDIKPKKGMSKTVDYLSVDAITLLLKQPNPNTPNGIRDLALLSLLYESGCRVQELIDIKTGNISFKSPATVTVTGKGSKVRIIPLSSNAASIIARYAKICQVFKPEQTLFTNYRKEPLTRSGVAYILRKYVEKAKQKEPALFGNTDIHPHVLRHSKAMHLLEGGVNLIYIRDFLGHSSVTTTEIYAKSNPEIKRKFLEEAALNIDSKIVKYSEEEKHTLLEWLKNNI
;
A
#
# COMPACT_ATOMS: atom_id res chain seq x y z
N LEU A 1 -20.94 15.98 8.37
CA LEU A 1 -19.87 14.97 8.12
C LEU A 1 -18.47 15.38 8.61
N HIS A 2 -18.23 16.68 8.88
CA HIS A 2 -16.94 17.21 9.35
C HIS A 2 -16.62 16.91 10.83
N LEU A 3 -17.58 16.49 11.62
CA LEU A 3 -17.43 16.26 13.07
C LEU A 3 -17.13 14.79 13.44
N LEU A 4 -17.13 13.88 12.46
CA LEU A 4 -16.87 12.48 12.76
C LEU A 4 -15.38 12.22 13.02
N SER A 5 -15.08 11.53 14.12
CA SER A 5 -13.73 11.11 14.46
C SER A 5 -13.14 10.20 13.36
N ARG A 6 -11.80 10.06 13.31
CA ARG A 6 -11.10 9.17 12.37
C ARG A 6 -11.63 7.72 12.45
N ARG A 7 -11.95 7.25 13.65
CA ARG A 7 -12.51 5.91 13.90
C ARG A 7 -13.91 5.78 13.29
N GLN A 8 -14.75 6.78 13.43
CA GLN A 8 -16.09 6.83 12.85
C GLN A 8 -16.06 6.89 11.31
N ARG A 9 -15.14 7.68 10.73
CA ARG A 9 -14.97 7.72 9.26
C ARG A 9 -14.49 6.40 8.67
N GLN A 10 -13.62 5.66 9.35
CA GLN A 10 -13.21 4.31 8.92
C GLN A 10 -14.35 3.29 9.09
N MET A 11 -15.15 3.41 10.14
CA MET A 11 -16.37 2.64 10.32
C MET A 11 -17.32 2.86 9.15
N CYS A 12 -17.64 4.12 8.79
CA CYS A 12 -18.51 4.45 7.67
C CYS A 12 -18.05 3.85 6.32
N ILE A 13 -16.74 3.76 6.06
CA ILE A 13 -16.23 3.14 4.82
C ILE A 13 -16.45 1.63 4.83
N ARG A 14 -16.21 0.98 5.96
CA ARG A 14 -16.45 -0.46 6.13
C ARG A 14 -17.94 -0.76 6.03
N ASP A 15 -18.77 0.03 6.69
CA ASP A 15 -20.23 -0.09 6.69
C ASP A 15 -20.79 0.08 5.28
N ARG A 16 -20.27 1.04 4.50
CA ARG A 16 -20.63 1.19 3.09
C ARG A 16 -20.27 -0.04 2.27
N SER A 17 -19.05 -0.57 2.44
CA SER A 17 -18.62 -1.78 1.74
C SER A 17 -19.48 -2.99 2.11
N TYR A 18 -19.85 -3.11 3.39
CA TYR A 18 -20.75 -4.18 3.85
C TYR A 18 -22.15 -3.98 3.27
N ARG A 19 -22.73 -2.79 3.40
CA ARG A 19 -24.02 -2.45 2.80
C ARG A 19 -24.06 -2.79 1.31
N ASP A 20 -23.04 -2.37 0.56
CA ASP A 20 -22.98 -2.63 -0.88
C ASP A 20 -22.89 -4.15 -1.17
N THR A 21 -22.26 -4.94 -0.29
CA THR A 21 -22.22 -6.39 -0.41
C THR A 21 -23.61 -7.00 -0.25
N PHE A 22 -24.35 -6.57 0.78
CA PHE A 22 -25.71 -7.07 1.02
C PHE A 22 -26.70 -6.63 -0.03
N VAL A 23 -26.61 -5.39 -0.51
CA VAL A 23 -27.44 -4.92 -1.64
C VAL A 23 -27.23 -5.81 -2.87
N LEU A 24 -25.97 -6.14 -3.20
CA LEU A 24 -25.67 -7.02 -4.32
C LEU A 24 -26.17 -8.45 -4.10
N LEU A 25 -26.04 -8.98 -2.88
CA LEU A 25 -26.56 -10.31 -2.52
C LEU A 25 -28.09 -10.37 -2.68
N PHE A 26 -28.78 -9.32 -2.27
CA PHE A 26 -30.24 -9.26 -2.38
C PHE A 26 -30.71 -9.11 -3.82
N LEU A 27 -29.98 -8.34 -4.65
CA LEU A 27 -30.25 -8.28 -6.08
C LEU A 27 -30.07 -9.64 -6.75
N TYR A 28 -28.99 -10.35 -6.42
CA TYR A 28 -28.75 -11.72 -6.89
C TYR A 28 -29.89 -12.67 -6.46
N ALA A 29 -30.32 -12.58 -5.20
CA ALA A 29 -31.38 -13.42 -4.67
C ALA A 29 -32.72 -13.17 -5.34
N ASP A 30 -33.03 -11.93 -5.68
CA ASP A 30 -34.26 -11.56 -6.41
C ASP A 30 -34.22 -12.07 -7.85
N GLU A 31 -33.10 -11.84 -8.54
CA GLU A 31 -32.85 -12.29 -9.92
C GLU A 31 -32.99 -13.81 -10.06
N HIS A 32 -32.49 -14.57 -9.08
CA HIS A 32 -32.50 -16.03 -9.07
C HIS A 32 -33.71 -16.64 -8.31
N LYS A 33 -34.70 -15.81 -7.93
CA LYS A 33 -35.91 -16.23 -7.22
C LYS A 33 -35.64 -17.03 -5.92
N LEU A 34 -34.54 -16.73 -5.25
CA LEU A 34 -34.18 -17.37 -3.96
C LEU A 34 -35.02 -16.85 -2.79
N CYS A 35 -35.76 -15.76 -2.99
CA CYS A 35 -36.58 -15.13 -1.97
C CYS A 35 -38.10 -15.22 -2.40
N LEU A 36 -38.92 -15.73 -1.53
CA LEU A 36 -40.37 -15.73 -1.73
C LEU A 36 -40.94 -14.34 -1.40
N ARG A 37 -41.53 -13.67 -2.41
CA ARG A 37 -42.28 -12.40 -2.27
C ARG A 37 -41.47 -11.27 -1.58
N GLY A 38 -40.17 -11.12 -1.90
CA GLY A 38 -39.34 -10.05 -1.35
C GLY A 38 -38.96 -10.21 0.14
N ARG A 39 -39.29 -11.34 0.74
CA ARG A 39 -38.88 -11.67 2.12
C ARG A 39 -37.58 -12.44 2.09
N ILE A 40 -36.52 -11.78 2.58
CA ILE A 40 -35.19 -12.39 2.74
C ILE A 40 -35.25 -13.34 3.94
N ASN A 41 -34.94 -14.62 3.70
CA ASN A 41 -34.82 -15.62 4.75
C ASN A 41 -33.33 -15.91 5.01
N ILE A 42 -33.03 -16.31 6.22
CA ILE A 42 -31.67 -16.71 6.64
C ILE A 42 -31.12 -17.89 5.82
N SER A 43 -32.00 -18.72 5.26
CA SER A 43 -31.64 -19.82 4.36
C SER A 43 -30.85 -19.40 3.11
N ILE A 44 -30.85 -18.10 2.75
CA ILE A 44 -30.01 -17.59 1.67
C ILE A 44 -28.52 -17.72 1.97
N PHE A 45 -28.15 -17.79 3.26
CA PHE A 45 -26.75 -17.88 3.72
C PHE A 45 -26.23 -19.33 3.73
N ASN A 46 -26.72 -20.19 2.86
CA ASN A 46 -26.12 -21.51 2.65
C ASN A 46 -24.91 -21.43 1.69
N ARG A 47 -24.10 -22.48 1.66
CA ARG A 47 -22.89 -22.54 0.83
C ARG A 47 -23.19 -22.38 -0.64
N GLU A 48 -24.23 -23.02 -1.14
CA GLU A 48 -24.60 -23.04 -2.55
C GLU A 48 -24.97 -21.63 -3.05
N ASN A 49 -25.89 -20.95 -2.36
CA ASN A 49 -26.34 -19.62 -2.71
C ASN A 49 -25.20 -18.59 -2.64
N ILE A 50 -24.36 -18.66 -1.60
CA ILE A 50 -23.22 -17.74 -1.46
C ILE A 50 -22.16 -18.02 -2.52
N THR A 51 -21.90 -19.27 -2.88
CA THR A 51 -20.96 -19.58 -3.97
C THR A 51 -21.52 -19.09 -5.31
N GLY A 52 -22.80 -19.37 -5.61
CA GLY A 52 -23.48 -18.86 -6.79
C GLY A 52 -23.46 -17.33 -6.89
N PHE A 53 -23.71 -16.64 -5.76
CA PHE A 53 -23.58 -15.17 -5.70
C PHE A 53 -22.16 -14.70 -6.05
N LEU A 54 -21.14 -15.36 -5.52
CA LEU A 54 -19.75 -14.99 -5.78
C LEU A 54 -19.35 -15.24 -7.24
N ASP A 55 -19.88 -16.29 -7.86
CA ASP A 55 -19.65 -16.61 -9.27
C ASP A 55 -20.45 -15.66 -10.20
N TRP A 56 -21.68 -15.29 -9.80
CA TRP A 56 -22.46 -14.25 -10.48
C TRP A 56 -21.74 -12.88 -10.45
N LEU A 57 -21.07 -12.53 -9.36
CA LEU A 57 -20.26 -11.30 -9.31
C LEU A 57 -19.12 -11.33 -10.34
N GLU A 58 -18.48 -12.46 -10.54
CA GLU A 58 -17.40 -12.60 -11.52
C GLU A 58 -17.92 -12.58 -12.95
N SER A 59 -18.99 -13.33 -13.24
CA SER A 59 -19.55 -13.48 -14.61
C SER A 59 -20.35 -12.26 -15.06
N SER A 60 -21.28 -11.77 -14.23
CA SER A 60 -22.24 -10.72 -14.62
C SER A 60 -21.75 -9.31 -14.30
N ARG A 61 -20.88 -9.14 -13.29
CA ARG A 61 -20.36 -7.84 -12.86
C ARG A 61 -18.88 -7.65 -13.15
N ASN A 62 -18.21 -8.66 -13.72
CA ASN A 62 -16.81 -8.65 -14.12
C ASN A 62 -15.87 -8.18 -13.00
N VAL A 63 -16.14 -8.61 -11.75
CA VAL A 63 -15.33 -8.23 -10.60
C VAL A 63 -14.05 -9.08 -10.51
N SER A 64 -12.97 -8.49 -10.03
CA SER A 64 -11.72 -9.22 -9.78
C SER A 64 -11.85 -10.21 -8.62
N ALA A 65 -10.99 -11.25 -8.59
CA ALA A 65 -10.90 -12.19 -7.47
C ALA A 65 -10.67 -11.49 -6.11
N SER A 66 -9.94 -10.37 -6.09
CA SER A 66 -9.76 -9.55 -4.89
C SER A 66 -11.07 -8.95 -4.40
N THR A 67 -11.87 -8.37 -5.30
CA THR A 67 -13.19 -7.79 -4.96
C THR A 67 -14.15 -8.89 -4.51
N ARG A 68 -14.19 -10.05 -5.21
CA ARG A 68 -14.94 -11.23 -4.81
C ARG A 68 -14.60 -11.66 -3.38
N ASN A 69 -13.31 -11.77 -3.06
CA ASN A 69 -12.85 -12.16 -1.73
C ASN A 69 -13.20 -11.12 -0.65
N GLN A 70 -13.19 -9.84 -1.01
CA GLN A 70 -13.64 -8.77 -0.11
C GLN A 70 -15.13 -8.91 0.23
N ARG A 71 -15.96 -9.24 -0.76
CA ARG A 71 -17.39 -9.50 -0.54
C ARG A 71 -17.61 -10.75 0.33
N LEU A 72 -16.87 -11.83 0.05
CA LEU A 72 -16.88 -13.04 0.89
C LEU A 72 -16.48 -12.72 2.34
N ALA A 73 -15.45 -11.91 2.56
CA ALA A 73 -15.02 -11.50 3.90
C ALA A 73 -16.12 -10.72 4.65
N ALA A 74 -16.88 -9.88 3.97
CA ALA A 74 -18.02 -9.18 4.55
C ALA A 74 -19.13 -10.15 4.98
N LEU A 75 -19.49 -11.11 4.14
CA LEU A 75 -20.48 -12.16 4.45
C LEU A 75 -20.01 -13.04 5.62
N LYS A 76 -18.76 -13.47 5.62
CA LYS A 76 -18.18 -14.24 6.75
C LYS A 76 -18.19 -13.45 8.06
N SER A 77 -17.95 -12.13 8.00
CA SER A 77 -18.02 -11.29 9.19
C SER A 77 -19.43 -11.24 9.77
N PHE A 78 -20.43 -11.16 8.89
CA PHE A 78 -21.84 -11.25 9.30
C PHE A 78 -22.16 -12.62 9.88
N CYS A 79 -21.80 -13.72 9.21
CA CYS A 79 -22.07 -15.07 9.70
C CYS A 79 -21.46 -15.31 11.09
N ARG A 80 -20.21 -14.84 11.35
CA ARG A 80 -19.61 -14.92 12.69
C ARG A 80 -20.42 -14.18 13.74
N TYR A 81 -20.87 -12.95 13.41
CA TYR A 81 -21.72 -12.17 14.30
C TYR A 81 -23.06 -12.86 14.55
N ALA A 82 -23.70 -13.36 13.51
CA ALA A 82 -24.98 -14.06 13.61
C ALA A 82 -24.84 -15.37 14.43
N SER A 83 -23.80 -16.14 14.20
CA SER A 83 -23.50 -17.37 14.97
C SER A 83 -23.32 -17.13 16.48
N SER A 84 -22.84 -15.92 16.84
CA SER A 84 -22.70 -15.57 18.27
C SER A 84 -24.02 -15.17 18.94
N ASN A 85 -25.09 -14.91 18.14
CA ASN A 85 -26.36 -14.41 18.64
C ASN A 85 -27.53 -15.38 18.44
N THR A 86 -27.39 -16.41 17.59
CA THR A 86 -28.45 -17.39 17.28
C THR A 86 -27.85 -18.79 17.20
N VAL A 87 -28.43 -19.73 17.91
CA VAL A 87 -28.01 -21.14 17.90
C VAL A 87 -28.69 -21.92 16.76
N GLU A 88 -29.88 -21.51 16.37
CA GLU A 88 -30.77 -22.26 15.46
C GLU A 88 -30.23 -22.44 14.02
N HIS A 89 -29.22 -21.67 13.61
CA HIS A 89 -28.70 -21.64 12.23
C HIS A 89 -27.18 -21.77 12.16
N LEU A 90 -26.54 -22.33 13.18
CA LEU A 90 -25.08 -22.44 13.27
C LEU A 90 -24.47 -23.23 12.11
N ASP A 91 -25.08 -24.31 11.72
CA ASP A 91 -24.66 -25.18 10.61
C ASP A 91 -24.69 -24.43 9.25
N ILE A 92 -25.72 -23.62 9.01
CA ILE A 92 -25.85 -22.80 7.81
C ILE A 92 -24.71 -21.75 7.75
N PHE A 93 -24.48 -21.04 8.86
CA PHE A 93 -23.42 -20.04 8.92
C PHE A 93 -22.03 -20.68 8.81
N GLN A 94 -21.82 -21.86 9.40
CA GLN A 94 -20.55 -22.58 9.32
C GLN A 94 -20.22 -22.94 7.86
N GLN A 95 -21.20 -23.35 7.06
CA GLN A 95 -21.00 -23.62 5.63
C GLN A 95 -20.41 -22.42 4.89
N VAL A 96 -20.86 -21.18 5.19
CA VAL A 96 -20.32 -19.96 4.59
C VAL A 96 -18.91 -19.66 5.12
N LEU A 97 -18.67 -19.89 6.41
CA LEU A 97 -17.36 -19.69 7.02
C LEU A 97 -16.29 -20.58 6.41
N ASP A 98 -16.67 -21.76 5.93
CA ASP A 98 -15.76 -22.73 5.31
C ASP A 98 -15.45 -22.45 3.83
N ILE A 99 -16.16 -21.52 3.16
CA ILE A 99 -15.86 -21.13 1.79
C ILE A 99 -14.45 -20.51 1.74
N LYS A 100 -13.55 -21.14 0.97
CA LYS A 100 -12.18 -20.63 0.83
C LYS A 100 -12.15 -19.43 -0.12
N PRO A 101 -11.33 -18.41 0.16
CA PRO A 101 -11.11 -17.32 -0.77
C PRO A 101 -10.43 -17.85 -2.03
N LYS A 102 -10.77 -17.28 -3.19
CA LYS A 102 -10.15 -17.61 -4.48
C LYS A 102 -8.71 -17.13 -4.48
N LYS A 103 -7.77 -17.98 -4.87
CA LYS A 103 -6.37 -17.59 -5.06
C LYS A 103 -6.31 -16.63 -6.26
N GLY A 104 -5.86 -15.42 -6.03
CA GLY A 104 -5.57 -14.45 -7.09
C GLY A 104 -4.10 -14.53 -7.48
N MET A 105 -3.76 -14.09 -8.69
CA MET A 105 -2.36 -13.84 -9.04
C MET A 105 -1.80 -12.78 -8.10
N SER A 106 -0.61 -13.03 -7.54
CA SER A 106 0.12 -12.00 -6.81
C SER A 106 0.52 -10.91 -7.81
N LYS A 107 -0.12 -9.74 -7.71
CA LYS A 107 0.32 -8.59 -8.50
C LYS A 107 1.68 -8.15 -7.99
N THR A 108 2.60 -7.91 -8.91
CA THR A 108 3.82 -7.16 -8.61
C THR A 108 3.42 -5.78 -8.08
N VAL A 109 4.20 -5.25 -7.16
CA VAL A 109 3.95 -3.92 -6.60
C VAL A 109 4.41 -2.88 -7.60
N ASP A 110 3.49 -2.08 -8.10
CA ASP A 110 3.82 -0.95 -8.95
C ASP A 110 4.52 0.13 -8.12
N TYR A 111 5.69 0.58 -8.56
CA TYR A 111 6.43 1.68 -7.96
C TYR A 111 7.14 2.51 -9.03
N LEU A 112 7.48 3.74 -8.68
CA LEU A 112 8.20 4.68 -9.53
C LEU A 112 9.70 4.63 -9.19
N SER A 113 10.56 4.75 -10.18
CA SER A 113 11.99 4.93 -9.98
C SER A 113 12.33 6.24 -9.25
N VAL A 114 13.54 6.36 -8.73
CA VAL A 114 14.03 7.60 -8.11
C VAL A 114 13.97 8.76 -9.09
N ASP A 115 14.31 8.52 -10.35
CA ASP A 115 14.26 9.54 -11.42
C ASP A 115 12.83 10.01 -11.72
N ALA A 116 11.87 9.08 -11.76
CA ALA A 116 10.46 9.41 -11.93
C ALA A 116 9.91 10.24 -10.76
N ILE A 117 10.26 9.90 -9.52
CA ILE A 117 9.91 10.69 -8.33
C ILE A 117 10.55 12.08 -8.39
N THR A 118 11.83 12.16 -8.75
CA THR A 118 12.55 13.42 -8.88
C THR A 118 11.91 14.32 -9.93
N LEU A 119 11.58 13.76 -11.09
CA LEU A 119 10.89 14.48 -12.16
C LEU A 119 9.50 14.95 -11.71
N LEU A 120 8.73 14.10 -11.02
CA LEU A 120 7.43 14.44 -10.48
C LEU A 120 7.50 15.63 -9.51
N LEU A 121 8.45 15.61 -8.58
CA LEU A 121 8.63 16.67 -7.58
C LEU A 121 9.14 18.00 -8.18
N LYS A 122 9.71 17.99 -9.37
CA LYS A 122 10.10 19.19 -10.12
C LYS A 122 8.93 19.87 -10.85
N GLN A 123 7.74 19.26 -10.93
CA GLN A 123 6.63 19.84 -11.69
C GLN A 123 5.88 20.98 -10.99
N PRO A 124 5.65 20.95 -9.64
CA PRO A 124 5.00 22.07 -8.98
C PRO A 124 5.86 23.33 -9.01
N ASN A 125 5.27 24.48 -9.38
CA ASN A 125 5.98 25.76 -9.35
C ASN A 125 6.08 26.31 -7.92
N PRO A 126 7.27 26.31 -7.29
CA PRO A 126 7.42 26.71 -5.89
C PRO A 126 7.24 28.20 -5.63
N ASN A 127 7.08 29.01 -6.66
CA ASN A 127 6.89 30.47 -6.54
C ASN A 127 5.41 30.86 -6.44
N THR A 128 4.50 29.91 -6.56
CA THR A 128 3.06 30.14 -6.37
C THR A 128 2.56 29.49 -5.08
N PRO A 129 1.58 30.09 -4.35
CA PRO A 129 1.05 29.50 -3.11
C PRO A 129 0.52 28.07 -3.29
N ASN A 130 -0.17 27.79 -4.40
CA ASN A 130 -0.65 26.45 -4.71
C ASN A 130 0.49 25.50 -5.07
N GLY A 131 1.48 25.98 -5.82
CA GLY A 131 2.59 25.14 -6.23
C GLY A 131 3.52 24.75 -5.09
N ILE A 132 3.84 25.68 -4.16
CA ILE A 132 4.64 25.35 -2.98
C ILE A 132 3.89 24.42 -2.02
N ARG A 133 2.56 24.60 -1.88
CA ARG A 133 1.72 23.66 -1.14
C ARG A 133 1.76 22.27 -1.76
N ASP A 134 1.56 22.17 -3.07
CA ASP A 134 1.51 20.90 -3.80
C ASP A 134 2.88 20.21 -3.75
N LEU A 135 3.99 20.97 -3.87
CA LEU A 135 5.34 20.44 -3.71
C LEU A 135 5.57 19.89 -2.29
N ALA A 136 5.22 20.67 -1.26
CA ALA A 136 5.35 20.23 0.14
C ALA A 136 4.51 18.98 0.42
N LEU A 137 3.29 18.92 -0.12
CA LEU A 137 2.39 17.78 0.01
C LEU A 137 2.97 16.52 -0.63
N LEU A 138 3.42 16.59 -1.88
CA LEU A 138 3.99 15.45 -2.60
C LEU A 138 5.32 15.00 -1.99
N SER A 139 6.17 15.95 -1.58
CA SER A 139 7.42 15.65 -0.88
C SER A 139 7.17 14.93 0.44
N LEU A 140 6.24 15.42 1.25
CA LEU A 140 5.91 14.78 2.53
C LEU A 140 5.26 13.41 2.35
N LEU A 141 4.37 13.26 1.36
CA LEU A 141 3.73 11.99 1.04
C LEU A 141 4.76 10.92 0.66
N TYR A 142 5.73 11.26 -0.17
CA TYR A 142 6.81 10.36 -0.56
C TYR A 142 7.79 10.11 0.59
N GLU A 143 8.33 11.17 1.21
CA GLU A 143 9.36 11.05 2.26
C GLU A 143 8.87 10.28 3.47
N SER A 144 7.66 10.54 3.93
CA SER A 144 7.11 9.85 5.10
C SER A 144 6.51 8.49 4.79
N GLY A 145 6.25 8.16 3.53
CA GLY A 145 5.53 6.96 3.14
C GLY A 145 4.18 6.79 3.85
N CYS A 146 3.59 7.87 4.36
CA CYS A 146 2.33 7.82 5.09
C CYS A 146 1.14 7.50 4.16
N ARG A 147 0.04 7.02 4.75
CA ARG A 147 -1.20 6.85 3.99
C ARG A 147 -1.82 8.21 3.69
N VAL A 148 -2.56 8.34 2.59
CA VAL A 148 -3.19 9.61 2.20
C VAL A 148 -4.06 10.20 3.32
N GLN A 149 -4.74 9.37 4.10
CA GLN A 149 -5.53 9.86 5.23
C GLN A 149 -4.64 10.36 6.38
N GLU A 150 -3.54 9.68 6.63
CA GLU A 150 -2.56 10.11 7.64
C GLU A 150 -1.97 11.47 7.27
N LEU A 151 -1.64 11.68 5.97
CA LEU A 151 -1.17 12.97 5.45
C LEU A 151 -2.18 14.11 5.66
N ILE A 152 -3.44 13.87 5.33
CA ILE A 152 -4.52 14.86 5.48
C ILE A 152 -4.73 15.25 6.96
N ASP A 153 -4.58 14.29 7.86
CA ASP A 153 -4.80 14.49 9.30
C ASP A 153 -3.58 15.14 10.00
N ILE A 154 -2.45 15.36 9.30
CA ILE A 154 -1.27 16.04 9.89
C ILE A 154 -1.62 17.48 10.23
N LYS A 155 -1.32 17.84 11.47
CA LYS A 155 -1.37 19.22 11.95
C LYS A 155 0.02 19.85 11.91
N THR A 156 0.09 21.16 11.88
CA THR A 156 1.36 21.90 11.88
C THR A 156 2.24 21.54 13.07
N GLY A 157 1.65 21.38 14.26
CA GLY A 157 2.36 20.96 15.47
C GLY A 157 2.92 19.52 15.43
N ASN A 158 2.56 18.71 14.41
CA ASN A 158 3.13 17.40 14.22
C ASN A 158 4.50 17.43 13.52
N ILE A 159 4.97 18.59 13.08
CA ILE A 159 6.27 18.76 12.43
C ILE A 159 7.24 19.45 13.37
N SER A 160 8.37 18.82 13.61
CA SER A 160 9.51 19.44 14.30
C SER A 160 10.57 19.80 13.27
N PHE A 161 10.93 21.08 13.22
CA PHE A 161 12.03 21.58 12.36
C PHE A 161 13.38 21.59 13.09
N LYS A 162 13.44 21.09 14.35
CA LYS A 162 14.71 20.89 15.06
C LYS A 162 15.50 19.77 14.36
N SER A 163 16.84 19.89 14.37
CA SER A 163 17.70 18.87 13.76
C SER A 163 17.82 17.64 14.69
N PRO A 164 17.53 16.43 14.19
CA PRO A 164 16.95 16.10 12.89
C PRO A 164 15.46 16.48 12.79
N ALA A 165 15.05 17.04 11.66
CA ALA A 165 13.64 17.37 11.44
C ALA A 165 12.79 16.10 11.37
N THR A 166 11.60 16.14 11.97
CA THR A 166 10.72 14.96 12.06
C THR A 166 9.26 15.31 11.82
N VAL A 167 8.50 14.31 11.37
CA VAL A 167 7.02 14.37 11.35
C VAL A 167 6.44 13.26 12.22
N THR A 168 5.49 13.62 13.06
CA THR A 168 4.72 12.68 13.88
C THR A 168 3.45 12.28 13.14
N VAL A 169 3.30 11.00 12.86
CA VAL A 169 2.16 10.44 12.11
C VAL A 169 1.38 9.48 12.98
N THR A 170 0.06 9.69 13.08
CA THR A 170 -0.86 8.80 13.81
C THR A 170 -1.53 7.83 12.84
N GLY A 171 -1.25 6.54 12.98
CA GLY A 171 -1.76 5.45 12.15
C GLY A 171 -3.09 4.84 12.63
N LYS A 172 -3.45 3.69 12.05
CA LYS A 172 -4.61 2.88 12.45
C LYS A 172 -4.43 2.38 13.90
N GLY A 173 -5.49 2.49 14.70
CA GLY A 173 -5.45 2.09 16.13
C GLY A 173 -4.69 3.08 17.00
N SER A 174 -4.61 4.36 16.60
CA SER A 174 -3.92 5.43 17.33
C SER A 174 -2.41 5.18 17.53
N LYS A 175 -1.82 4.28 16.75
CA LYS A 175 -0.37 4.06 16.78
C LYS A 175 0.35 5.28 16.23
N VAL A 176 1.20 5.87 17.05
CA VAL A 176 2.02 7.03 16.70
C VAL A 176 3.39 6.54 16.23
N ARG A 177 3.90 7.15 15.17
CA ARG A 177 5.28 6.97 14.71
C ARG A 177 5.92 8.30 14.37
N ILE A 178 7.18 8.43 14.68
CA ILE A 178 8.01 9.60 14.37
C ILE A 178 8.88 9.23 13.18
N ILE A 179 8.81 10.02 12.14
CA ILE A 179 9.52 9.78 10.87
C ILE A 179 10.50 10.93 10.67
N PRO A 180 11.82 10.65 10.52
CA PRO A 180 12.79 11.66 10.16
C PRO A 180 12.53 12.15 8.73
N LEU A 181 12.72 13.45 8.52
CA LEU A 181 12.62 14.10 7.23
C LEU A 181 14.02 14.47 6.72
N SER A 182 14.23 14.34 5.41
CA SER A 182 15.42 14.88 4.77
C SER A 182 15.47 16.40 4.92
N SER A 183 16.67 16.98 4.95
CA SER A 183 16.85 18.44 5.03
C SER A 183 16.14 19.18 3.91
N ASN A 184 16.08 18.58 2.72
CA ASN A 184 15.37 19.14 1.57
C ASN A 184 13.85 19.17 1.81
N ALA A 185 13.25 18.06 2.23
CA ALA A 185 11.82 18.00 2.52
C ALA A 185 11.44 18.97 3.66
N ALA A 186 12.23 19.01 4.72
CA ALA A 186 12.02 19.94 5.84
C ALA A 186 12.05 21.40 5.38
N SER A 187 13.01 21.77 4.51
CA SER A 187 13.12 23.12 3.94
C SER A 187 11.90 23.49 3.06
N ILE A 188 11.45 22.57 2.22
CA ILE A 188 10.25 22.76 1.38
C ILE A 188 9.01 22.98 2.27
N ILE A 189 8.83 22.17 3.30
CA ILE A 189 7.67 22.30 4.21
C ILE A 189 7.74 23.58 5.02
N ALA A 190 8.92 23.99 5.51
CA ALA A 190 9.11 25.24 6.22
C ALA A 190 8.80 26.45 5.32
N ARG A 191 9.27 26.43 4.06
CA ARG A 191 8.95 27.46 3.07
C ARG A 191 7.45 27.55 2.79
N TYR A 192 6.78 26.39 2.63
CA TYR A 192 5.34 26.32 2.49
C TYR A 192 4.63 26.95 3.69
N ALA A 193 4.99 26.53 4.92
CA ALA A 193 4.40 27.05 6.15
C ALA A 193 4.54 28.57 6.25
N LYS A 194 5.71 29.12 5.87
CA LYS A 194 5.98 30.56 5.86
C LYS A 194 5.13 31.32 4.84
N ILE A 195 5.09 30.84 3.58
CA ILE A 195 4.36 31.50 2.48
C ILE A 195 2.85 31.47 2.70
N CYS A 196 2.32 30.32 3.13
CA CYS A 196 0.88 30.12 3.33
C CYS A 196 0.40 30.45 4.75
N GLN A 197 1.28 31.01 5.62
CA GLN A 197 0.99 31.40 7.00
C GLN A 197 0.35 30.28 7.84
N VAL A 198 0.89 29.09 7.75
CA VAL A 198 0.41 27.89 8.44
C VAL A 198 1.26 27.66 9.69
N PHE A 199 0.94 28.36 10.80
CA PHE A 199 1.78 28.36 12.00
C PHE A 199 1.12 27.82 13.26
N LYS A 200 -0.23 27.84 13.34
CA LYS A 200 -0.94 27.40 14.54
C LYS A 200 -0.80 25.90 14.72
N PRO A 201 -0.31 25.38 15.87
CA PRO A 201 -0.05 23.94 16.05
C PRO A 201 -1.25 23.03 15.75
N GLU A 202 -2.45 23.49 16.08
CA GLU A 202 -3.70 22.74 15.86
C GLU A 202 -4.24 22.84 14.42
N GLN A 203 -3.66 23.71 13.61
CA GLN A 203 -4.08 23.88 12.22
C GLN A 203 -3.68 22.67 11.39
N THR A 204 -4.59 22.23 10.52
CA THR A 204 -4.26 21.20 9.50
C THR A 204 -3.16 21.72 8.58
N LEU A 205 -2.14 20.92 8.35
CA LEU A 205 -0.98 21.33 7.56
C LEU A 205 -1.38 21.68 6.12
N PHE A 206 -2.17 20.83 5.46
CA PHE A 206 -2.56 21.03 4.06
C PHE A 206 -4.04 21.36 3.93
N THR A 207 -4.32 22.51 3.36
CA THR A 207 -5.68 23.02 3.15
C THR A 207 -5.95 23.34 1.67
N ASN A 208 -7.23 23.39 1.32
CA ASN A 208 -7.69 23.89 0.02
C ASN A 208 -7.72 25.45 0.02
N TYR A 209 -8.16 26.03 -1.08
CA TYR A 209 -8.28 27.49 -1.23
C TYR A 209 -9.31 28.13 -0.25
N ARG A 210 -10.25 27.33 0.29
CA ARG A 210 -11.22 27.75 1.32
C ARG A 210 -10.68 27.59 2.73
N LYS A 211 -9.40 27.25 2.91
CA LYS A 211 -8.74 26.93 4.18
C LYS A 211 -9.35 25.71 4.91
N GLU A 212 -10.07 24.85 4.19
CA GLU A 212 -10.57 23.58 4.69
C GLU A 212 -9.53 22.45 4.48
N PRO A 213 -9.51 21.40 5.31
CA PRO A 213 -8.62 20.26 5.12
C PRO A 213 -8.81 19.63 3.73
N LEU A 214 -7.71 19.21 3.11
CA LEU A 214 -7.78 18.48 1.84
C LEU A 214 -8.54 17.16 2.03
N THR A 215 -9.19 16.71 0.97
CA THR A 215 -9.82 15.40 0.90
C THR A 215 -8.88 14.38 0.22
N ARG A 216 -9.16 13.08 0.37
CA ARG A 216 -8.42 12.03 -0.36
C ARG A 216 -8.49 12.25 -1.87
N SER A 217 -9.65 12.61 -2.39
CA SER A 217 -9.84 12.92 -3.81
C SER A 217 -9.04 14.15 -4.23
N GLY A 218 -8.95 15.17 -3.35
CA GLY A 218 -8.13 16.35 -3.60
C GLY A 218 -6.64 16.02 -3.70
N VAL A 219 -6.11 15.18 -2.80
CA VAL A 219 -4.72 14.71 -2.88
C VAL A 219 -4.48 13.88 -4.15
N ALA A 220 -5.40 12.97 -4.49
CA ALA A 220 -5.30 12.17 -5.71
C ALA A 220 -5.34 13.04 -6.98
N TYR A 221 -6.18 14.08 -7.00
CA TYR A 221 -6.24 15.04 -8.10
C TYR A 221 -4.92 15.82 -8.26
N ILE A 222 -4.35 16.32 -7.14
CA ILE A 222 -3.06 17.02 -7.16
C ILE A 222 -1.97 16.11 -7.72
N LEU A 223 -1.89 14.87 -7.23
CA LEU A 223 -0.91 13.90 -7.72
C LEU A 223 -1.08 13.65 -9.22
N ARG A 224 -2.30 13.33 -9.69
CA ARG A 224 -2.59 13.06 -11.10
C ARG A 224 -2.19 14.23 -11.99
N LYS A 225 -2.55 15.45 -11.61
CA LYS A 225 -2.18 16.68 -12.32
C LYS A 225 -0.67 16.77 -12.61
N TYR A 226 0.17 16.45 -11.62
CA TYR A 226 1.62 16.54 -11.78
C TYR A 226 2.24 15.30 -12.41
N VAL A 227 1.65 14.15 -12.25
CA VAL A 227 2.01 12.93 -12.99
C VAL A 227 1.80 13.13 -14.49
N GLU A 228 0.66 13.69 -14.91
CA GLU A 228 0.40 13.98 -16.32
C GLU A 228 1.43 14.96 -16.91
N LYS A 229 1.78 16.02 -16.17
CA LYS A 229 2.84 16.95 -16.58
C LYS A 229 4.22 16.29 -16.69
N ALA A 230 4.54 15.38 -15.78
CA ALA A 230 5.81 14.65 -15.80
C ALA A 230 5.83 13.62 -16.95
N LYS A 231 4.72 12.92 -17.20
CA LYS A 231 4.56 12.01 -18.34
C LYS A 231 4.72 12.71 -19.69
N GLN A 232 4.26 13.94 -19.81
CA GLN A 232 4.44 14.72 -21.05
C GLN A 232 5.91 15.01 -21.35
N LYS A 233 6.76 15.11 -20.29
CA LYS A 233 8.20 15.39 -20.46
C LYS A 233 8.99 14.12 -20.75
N GLU A 234 8.73 13.05 -19.97
CA GLU A 234 9.43 11.78 -20.08
C GLU A 234 8.46 10.62 -19.87
N PRO A 235 7.73 10.22 -20.92
CA PRO A 235 6.73 9.15 -20.83
C PRO A 235 7.31 7.80 -20.37
N ALA A 236 8.56 7.52 -20.74
CA ALA A 236 9.23 6.24 -20.46
C ALA A 236 9.39 5.97 -18.95
N LEU A 237 9.55 7.01 -18.13
CA LEU A 237 9.72 6.87 -16.68
C LEU A 237 8.45 6.45 -15.94
N PHE A 238 7.28 6.61 -16.53
CA PHE A 238 6.00 6.39 -15.86
C PHE A 238 5.21 5.20 -16.40
N GLY A 239 5.54 4.70 -17.60
CA GLY A 239 4.86 3.58 -18.23
C GLY A 239 3.33 3.71 -18.24
N ASN A 240 2.63 2.57 -18.23
CA ASN A 240 1.17 2.49 -18.17
C ASN A 240 0.61 2.39 -16.74
N THR A 241 1.43 2.60 -15.72
CA THR A 241 1.03 2.47 -14.31
C THR A 241 0.01 3.55 -13.94
N ASP A 242 -1.10 3.13 -13.31
CA ASP A 242 -2.05 4.04 -12.66
C ASP A 242 -1.46 4.57 -11.36
N ILE A 243 -0.95 5.80 -11.41
CA ILE A 243 -0.21 6.39 -10.30
C ILE A 243 -1.18 7.07 -9.32
N HIS A 244 -1.34 6.45 -8.18
CA HIS A 244 -2.16 6.93 -7.07
C HIS A 244 -1.30 7.06 -5.79
N PRO A 245 -1.80 7.68 -4.69
CA PRO A 245 -0.99 7.95 -3.50
C PRO A 245 -0.29 6.73 -2.87
N HIS A 246 -0.85 5.53 -3.02
CA HIS A 246 -0.20 4.31 -2.53
C HIS A 246 1.05 3.93 -3.35
N VAL A 247 1.10 4.29 -4.64
CA VAL A 247 2.29 4.05 -5.48
C VAL A 247 3.49 4.83 -4.92
N LEU A 248 3.32 6.09 -4.48
CA LEU A 248 4.41 6.86 -3.87
C LEU A 248 4.91 6.20 -2.57
N ARG A 249 3.99 5.67 -1.77
CA ARG A 249 4.35 4.91 -0.56
C ARG A 249 5.09 3.61 -0.90
N HIS A 250 4.65 2.89 -1.93
CA HIS A 250 5.34 1.70 -2.44
C HIS A 250 6.72 2.05 -2.96
N SER A 251 6.85 3.15 -3.71
CA SER A 251 8.16 3.64 -4.20
C SER A 251 9.11 3.93 -3.04
N LYS A 252 8.65 4.62 -1.99
CA LYS A 252 9.51 4.86 -0.82
C LYS A 252 9.95 3.55 -0.15
N ALA A 253 9.05 2.58 -0.01
CA ALA A 253 9.37 1.29 0.56
C ALA A 253 10.41 0.53 -0.28
N MET A 254 10.24 0.53 -1.61
CA MET A 254 11.19 -0.09 -2.53
C MET A 254 12.55 0.59 -2.50
N HIS A 255 12.59 1.93 -2.54
CA HIS A 255 13.86 2.67 -2.48
C HIS A 255 14.59 2.49 -1.14
N LEU A 256 13.87 2.35 -0.01
CA LEU A 256 14.49 1.98 1.27
C LEU A 256 15.08 0.57 1.22
N LEU A 257 14.38 -0.38 0.61
CA LEU A 257 14.84 -1.76 0.47
C LEU A 257 16.05 -1.84 -0.47
N GLU A 258 16.02 -1.13 -1.61
CA GLU A 258 17.13 -1.01 -2.55
C GLU A 258 18.37 -0.34 -1.91
N GLY A 259 18.14 0.58 -0.97
CA GLY A 259 19.18 1.19 -0.15
C GLY A 259 19.68 0.32 1.01
N GLY A 260 19.28 -0.97 1.08
CA GLY A 260 19.76 -1.91 2.09
C GLY A 260 19.07 -1.82 3.45
N VAL A 261 18.00 -1.05 3.59
CA VAL A 261 17.28 -0.94 4.87
C VAL A 261 16.53 -2.24 5.18
N ASN A 262 16.70 -2.78 6.39
CA ASN A 262 16.08 -4.01 6.84
C ASN A 262 14.54 -3.91 6.80
N LEU A 263 13.87 -4.99 6.37
CA LEU A 263 12.40 -5.08 6.26
C LEU A 263 11.66 -4.76 7.57
N ILE A 264 12.25 -5.04 8.72
CA ILE A 264 11.64 -4.73 10.02
C ILE A 264 11.55 -3.21 10.20
N TYR A 265 12.62 -2.48 9.87
CA TYR A 265 12.60 -1.01 9.92
C TYR A 265 11.64 -0.41 8.90
N ILE A 266 11.56 -0.99 7.68
CA ILE A 266 10.59 -0.57 6.66
C ILE A 266 9.15 -0.80 7.15
N ARG A 267 8.87 -1.94 7.79
CA ARG A 267 7.57 -2.23 8.42
C ARG A 267 7.20 -1.15 9.43
N ASP A 268 8.11 -0.81 10.33
CA ASP A 268 7.86 0.16 11.41
C ASP A 268 7.74 1.57 10.85
N PHE A 269 8.60 1.94 9.90
CA PHE A 269 8.53 3.19 9.15
C PHE A 269 7.16 3.37 8.48
N LEU A 270 6.66 2.36 7.79
CA LEU A 270 5.37 2.39 7.13
C LEU A 270 4.19 2.26 8.12
N GLY A 271 4.41 1.76 9.34
CA GLY A 271 3.37 1.44 10.31
C GLY A 271 2.48 0.28 9.85
N HIS A 272 3.09 -0.78 9.33
CA HIS A 272 2.41 -2.04 9.05
C HIS A 272 2.24 -2.84 10.34
N SER A 273 1.07 -3.45 10.53
CA SER A 273 0.79 -4.29 11.70
C SER A 273 1.46 -5.66 11.61
N SER A 274 1.86 -6.09 10.42
CA SER A 274 2.49 -7.37 10.14
C SER A 274 3.65 -7.21 9.16
N VAL A 275 4.71 -7.99 9.35
CA VAL A 275 5.85 -8.09 8.41
C VAL A 275 5.38 -8.63 7.06
N THR A 276 4.41 -9.55 7.05
CA THR A 276 3.82 -10.14 5.83
C THR A 276 3.37 -9.07 4.82
N THR A 277 2.85 -7.93 5.30
CA THR A 277 2.49 -6.81 4.43
C THR A 277 3.70 -6.12 3.80
N THR A 278 4.88 -6.24 4.42
CA THR A 278 6.13 -5.64 3.93
C THR A 278 6.92 -6.62 3.06
N GLU A 279 6.74 -7.93 3.26
CA GLU A 279 7.36 -8.98 2.44
C GLU A 279 7.00 -8.91 0.96
N ILE A 280 5.88 -8.27 0.62
CA ILE A 280 5.50 -8.04 -0.78
C ILE A 280 6.60 -7.28 -1.54
N TYR A 281 7.30 -6.36 -0.89
CA TYR A 281 8.39 -5.60 -1.49
C TYR A 281 9.60 -6.48 -1.78
N ALA A 282 9.98 -7.35 -0.84
CA ALA A 282 11.08 -8.29 -1.03
C ALA A 282 10.77 -9.34 -2.12
N LYS A 283 9.49 -9.67 -2.31
CA LYS A 283 9.05 -10.61 -3.37
C LYS A 283 8.97 -9.95 -4.75
N SER A 284 8.82 -8.63 -4.80
CA SER A 284 8.57 -7.89 -6.05
C SER A 284 9.83 -7.64 -6.87
N ASN A 285 11.02 -7.69 -6.28
CA ASN A 285 12.27 -7.43 -6.98
C ASN A 285 13.29 -8.58 -6.78
N PRO A 286 13.45 -9.47 -7.78
CA PRO A 286 14.41 -10.55 -7.73
C PRO A 286 15.87 -10.08 -7.70
N GLU A 287 16.18 -8.92 -8.29
CA GLU A 287 17.54 -8.35 -8.33
C GLU A 287 18.05 -7.99 -6.94
N ILE A 288 17.16 -7.47 -6.09
CA ILE A 288 17.49 -7.19 -4.69
C ILE A 288 17.89 -8.48 -3.96
N LYS A 289 17.17 -9.58 -4.20
CA LYS A 289 17.51 -10.89 -3.63
C LYS A 289 18.88 -11.35 -4.10
N ARG A 290 19.15 -11.20 -5.39
CA ARG A 290 20.43 -11.54 -5.98
C ARG A 290 21.56 -10.73 -5.35
N LYS A 291 21.40 -9.40 -5.23
CA LYS A 291 22.37 -8.52 -4.61
C LYS A 291 22.69 -8.94 -3.16
N PHE A 292 21.66 -9.18 -2.33
CA PHE A 292 21.87 -9.63 -0.96
C PHE A 292 22.52 -11.03 -0.87
N LEU A 293 22.21 -11.92 -1.80
CA LEU A 293 22.87 -13.24 -1.87
C LEU A 293 24.34 -13.10 -2.30
N GLU A 294 24.64 -12.22 -3.26
CA GLU A 294 25.99 -11.95 -3.71
C GLU A 294 26.82 -11.26 -2.60
N GLU A 295 26.24 -10.30 -1.86
CA GLU A 295 26.89 -9.64 -0.71
C GLU A 295 27.10 -10.60 0.48
N ALA A 296 26.19 -11.55 0.68
CA ALA A 296 26.28 -12.58 1.73
C ALA A 296 27.10 -13.80 1.30
N ALA A 297 27.38 -13.96 0.01
CA ALA A 297 28.22 -15.04 -0.47
C ALA A 297 29.63 -14.87 0.10
N LEU A 298 30.12 -15.89 0.79
CA LEU A 298 31.53 -15.98 1.15
C LEU A 298 32.32 -15.89 -0.15
N ASN A 299 33.23 -14.92 -0.23
CA ASN A 299 34.23 -14.88 -1.28
C ASN A 299 35.14 -16.11 -1.08
N ILE A 300 34.63 -17.25 -1.57
CA ILE A 300 35.48 -18.40 -1.76
C ILE A 300 36.31 -18.04 -3.00
N ASP A 301 37.46 -17.38 -2.76
CA ASP A 301 38.51 -17.32 -3.73
C ASP A 301 38.85 -18.78 -4.07
N SER A 302 38.17 -19.31 -5.09
CA SER A 302 38.67 -20.45 -5.81
C SER A 302 39.97 -19.95 -6.48
N LYS A 303 41.09 -19.92 -5.74
CA LYS A 303 42.38 -20.04 -6.37
C LYS A 303 42.31 -21.33 -7.12
N ILE A 304 41.91 -21.25 -8.39
CA ILE A 304 42.20 -22.28 -9.36
C ILE A 304 43.70 -22.32 -9.34
N VAL A 305 44.26 -23.28 -8.59
CA VAL A 305 45.67 -23.60 -8.64
C VAL A 305 45.87 -24.05 -10.09
N LYS A 306 46.31 -23.10 -10.93
CA LYS A 306 46.74 -23.44 -12.29
C LYS A 306 48.08 -24.14 -12.08
N TYR A 307 48.02 -25.45 -12.06
CA TYR A 307 49.24 -26.24 -12.12
C TYR A 307 50.01 -25.84 -13.39
N SER A 308 51.31 -25.57 -13.23
CA SER A 308 52.18 -25.37 -14.38
C SER A 308 52.25 -26.66 -15.22
N GLU A 309 52.62 -26.56 -16.46
CA GLU A 309 52.69 -27.77 -17.34
C GLU A 309 53.69 -28.78 -16.76
N GLU A 310 54.72 -28.35 -16.06
CA GLU A 310 55.69 -29.21 -15.36
C GLU A 310 55.06 -29.95 -14.17
N GLU A 311 54.25 -29.26 -13.37
CA GLU A 311 53.53 -29.85 -12.25
C GLU A 311 52.46 -30.84 -12.72
N LYS A 312 51.78 -30.57 -13.85
CA LYS A 312 50.84 -31.53 -14.49
C LYS A 312 51.60 -32.78 -14.97
N HIS A 313 52.75 -32.61 -15.57
CA HIS A 313 53.57 -33.75 -16.06
C HIS A 313 54.04 -34.62 -14.89
N THR A 314 54.56 -34.00 -13.81
CA THR A 314 54.97 -34.72 -12.61
C THR A 314 53.83 -35.46 -11.93
N LEU A 315 52.63 -34.84 -11.86
CA LEU A 315 51.44 -35.49 -11.32
C LEU A 315 50.99 -36.69 -12.20
N LEU A 316 51.06 -36.53 -13.51
CA LEU A 316 50.73 -37.61 -14.45
C LEU A 316 51.73 -38.78 -14.39
N GLU A 317 53.00 -38.53 -14.22
CA GLU A 317 54.00 -39.58 -14.04
C GLU A 317 53.83 -40.29 -12.68
N TRP A 318 53.53 -39.51 -11.62
CA TRP A 318 53.23 -40.11 -10.32
C TRP A 318 52.02 -41.04 -10.38
N LEU A 319 50.93 -40.61 -11.05
CA LEU A 319 49.69 -41.40 -11.24
C LEU A 319 49.97 -42.68 -12.04
N LYS A 320 50.78 -42.61 -13.11
CA LYS A 320 51.16 -43.80 -13.91
C LYS A 320 51.96 -44.83 -13.14
N ASN A 321 52.73 -44.42 -12.17
CA ASN A 321 53.64 -45.26 -11.39
C ASN A 321 53.00 -45.81 -10.09
N ASN A 322 51.84 -45.33 -9.68
CA ASN A 322 51.22 -45.67 -8.39
C ASN A 322 49.78 -46.15 -8.49
N ILE A 323 49.25 -46.28 -9.72
CA ILE A 323 47.95 -46.92 -10.06
C ILE A 323 48.21 -48.01 -11.09
#